data_336dfa74f435def37612bb312750cb97
#
_entry.id   336dfa74f435def37612bb312750cb97
#
_cell.length_a   1.000
_cell.length_b   1.000
_cell.length_c   1.000
_cell.angle_alpha   90.00
_cell.angle_beta   90.00
_cell.angle_gamma   90.00
#
_symmetry.space_group_name_H-M   'P 1'
#
loop_
_entity.id
_entity.type
_entity.pdbx_description
1 polymer ?
#
loop_
_entity_poly.entity_id
_entity_poly.type
_entity_poly.pdbx_seq_one_letter_code
_entity_poly.pdbx_strand_id
1 'polypeptide(L)'
;WSQYAAWAADIVQKNGENMFCAYTNISLVGCVRKISGSPAYSDLLIIVPAMVLFLLSYLRTGQYKHFSYRLTMLASLLLFIVLFSSGSEHSGYVIAALGMGIWWVNFPPPARGRLEWTLLPLALFASFSYNLLPTKFYRGVFVAYALRSLPFFAIWLHCIRRLWREDFAVTDVLLDYKTLPAADEAANEAAESRPARPGDGLDIVCPCYNPAPGFVPALARSYAELCARYPDKRLHLIVVNDGSPHGFGEEQHGALRQAVPDVEIVDIPHGGKGAAIRAGIARSRAPYTIYTDIDMPYTAESMCEVIDRVFAGTDVVIAVRNRSYHSRLSPMRKMMSYGSKLLNRIFLNIRHTDTQGGLKGLSPRARAVMLRTRISDFLFDTEFVVLAARDKRLRIEEVETMLRDGIVMSAMSPRVLFRELRNFFRIAIRL
;
A
#
# COMPACT_ATOMS: atom_id res chain seq x y z
N TRP A 1 2.12 -24.04 37.56
CA TRP A 1 3.54 -24.41 37.40
C TRP A 1 3.71 -25.85 36.85
N SER A 2 2.88 -26.84 37.30
CA SER A 2 2.92 -28.21 36.80
C SER A 2 2.72 -28.36 35.28
N GLN A 3 1.78 -27.57 34.68
CA GLN A 3 1.55 -27.55 33.24
C GLN A 3 2.74 -26.98 32.45
N TYR A 4 3.41 -25.96 32.97
CA TYR A 4 4.62 -25.41 32.35
C TYR A 4 5.81 -26.37 32.41
N ALA A 5 5.94 -27.10 33.52
CA ALA A 5 6.98 -28.15 33.69
C ALA A 5 6.74 -29.32 32.73
N ALA A 6 5.47 -29.77 32.59
CA ALA A 6 5.10 -30.83 31.64
C ALA A 6 5.37 -30.38 30.18
N TRP A 7 4.96 -29.15 29.84
CA TRP A 7 5.22 -28.58 28.50
C TRP A 7 6.70 -28.44 28.20
N ALA A 8 7.52 -28.01 29.18
CA ALA A 8 8.98 -27.94 29.04
C ALA A 8 9.59 -29.35 28.81
N ALA A 9 9.11 -30.37 29.52
CA ALA A 9 9.56 -31.75 29.33
C ALA A 9 9.19 -32.30 27.95
N ASP A 10 7.95 -32.01 27.47
CA ASP A 10 7.49 -32.38 26.12
C ASP A 10 8.33 -31.71 25.02
N ILE A 11 8.73 -30.44 25.22
CA ILE A 11 9.62 -29.73 24.29
C ILE A 11 10.99 -30.42 24.22
N VAL A 12 11.57 -30.79 25.37
CA VAL A 12 12.86 -31.47 25.43
C VAL A 12 12.79 -32.83 24.74
N GLN A 13 11.73 -33.61 25.01
CA GLN A 13 11.53 -34.92 24.37
C GLN A 13 11.37 -34.77 22.85
N LYS A 14 10.49 -33.91 22.38
CA LYS A 14 10.29 -33.64 20.94
C LYS A 14 11.56 -33.13 20.25
N ASN A 15 12.36 -32.32 20.95
CA ASN A 15 13.64 -31.87 20.44
C ASN A 15 14.59 -33.04 20.21
N GLY A 16 14.65 -34.00 21.17
CA GLY A 16 15.43 -35.22 21.04
C GLY A 16 15.00 -36.10 19.86
N GLU A 17 13.68 -36.28 19.68
CA GLU A 17 13.11 -37.06 18.57
C GLU A 17 13.36 -36.41 17.20
N ASN A 18 13.27 -35.08 17.12
CA ASN A 18 13.45 -34.32 15.88
C ASN A 18 14.93 -34.14 15.51
N MET A 19 15.83 -34.32 16.43
CA MET A 19 17.27 -34.00 16.31
C MET A 19 17.91 -34.64 15.09
N PHE A 20 17.56 -35.91 14.77
CA PHE A 20 18.11 -36.68 13.66
C PHE A 20 17.13 -36.92 12.51
N CYS A 21 15.91 -36.44 12.61
CA CYS A 21 14.93 -36.60 11.54
C CYS A 21 15.35 -35.77 10.31
N ALA A 22 15.50 -36.43 9.17
CA ALA A 22 15.87 -35.78 7.91
C ALA A 22 14.92 -34.70 7.48
N TYR A 23 13.62 -34.82 7.81
CA TYR A 23 12.55 -33.95 7.33
C TYR A 23 12.16 -32.87 8.31
N THR A 24 12.42 -32.99 9.60
CA THR A 24 11.93 -32.05 10.62
C THR A 24 12.97 -31.04 11.09
N ASN A 25 14.23 -31.24 10.84
CA ASN A 25 15.30 -30.30 11.25
C ASN A 25 15.99 -29.72 10.02
N ILE A 26 15.32 -28.74 9.37
CA ILE A 26 15.82 -28.06 8.16
C ILE A 26 16.38 -26.67 8.48
N SER A 27 16.69 -26.40 9.74
CA SER A 27 17.29 -25.16 10.23
C SER A 27 18.79 -25.11 9.94
N LEU A 28 19.43 -23.98 10.23
CA LEU A 28 20.90 -23.87 10.21
C LEU A 28 21.54 -24.84 11.25
N VAL A 29 20.93 -24.95 12.41
CA VAL A 29 21.36 -25.88 13.46
C VAL A 29 21.33 -27.33 12.94
N GLY A 30 20.24 -27.71 12.27
CA GLY A 30 20.11 -29.00 11.59
C GLY A 30 21.12 -29.17 10.46
N CYS A 31 21.44 -28.15 9.70
CA CYS A 31 22.44 -28.17 8.63
C CYS A 31 23.85 -28.51 9.21
N VAL A 32 24.29 -27.81 10.25
CA VAL A 32 25.56 -28.02 10.89
C VAL A 32 25.63 -29.43 11.49
N ARG A 33 24.57 -29.92 12.14
CA ARG A 33 24.51 -31.27 12.71
C ARG A 33 24.61 -32.36 11.64
N LYS A 34 23.89 -32.21 10.54
CA LYS A 34 23.91 -33.16 9.42
C LYS A 34 25.24 -33.20 8.70
N ILE A 35 25.93 -32.05 8.58
CA ILE A 35 27.27 -31.99 7.98
C ILE A 35 28.33 -32.53 8.91
N SER A 36 28.26 -32.21 10.22
CA SER A 36 29.26 -32.68 11.21
C SER A 36 29.16 -34.17 11.52
N GLY A 37 28.01 -34.78 11.29
CA GLY A 37 27.75 -36.19 11.63
C GLY A 37 27.81 -36.49 13.13
N SER A 38 27.95 -35.47 14.00
CA SER A 38 28.13 -35.65 15.43
C SER A 38 26.82 -35.42 16.19
N PRO A 39 26.34 -36.43 16.93
CA PRO A 39 25.18 -36.24 17.81
C PRO A 39 25.48 -35.46 19.07
N ALA A 40 26.74 -35.30 19.42
CA ALA A 40 27.17 -34.85 20.75
C ALA A 40 27.32 -33.32 20.89
N TYR A 41 27.22 -32.54 19.80
CA TYR A 41 27.36 -31.10 19.97
C TYR A 41 26.06 -30.43 20.43
N SER A 42 26.19 -29.44 21.28
CA SER A 42 25.05 -28.68 21.79
C SER A 42 24.61 -27.60 20.77
N ASP A 43 23.33 -27.55 20.43
CA ASP A 43 22.71 -26.50 19.59
C ASP A 43 22.98 -25.10 20.16
N LEU A 44 23.16 -24.98 21.45
CA LEU A 44 23.48 -23.72 22.14
C LEU A 44 24.77 -23.08 21.62
N LEU A 45 25.72 -23.86 21.10
CA LEU A 45 26.97 -23.34 20.52
C LEU A 45 26.69 -22.47 19.27
N ILE A 46 25.57 -22.68 18.59
CA ILE A 46 25.17 -21.91 17.43
C ILE A 46 24.11 -20.86 17.83
N ILE A 47 23.14 -21.26 18.67
CA ILE A 47 22.01 -20.40 19.04
C ILE A 47 22.48 -19.22 19.90
N VAL A 48 23.36 -19.46 20.90
CA VAL A 48 23.80 -18.40 21.82
C VAL A 48 24.57 -17.29 21.10
N PRO A 49 25.60 -17.56 20.27
CA PRO A 49 26.28 -16.53 19.52
C PRO A 49 25.33 -15.78 18.58
N ALA A 50 24.41 -16.48 17.90
CA ALA A 50 23.43 -15.84 17.04
C ALA A 50 22.46 -14.96 17.82
N MET A 51 22.03 -15.40 19.01
CA MET A 51 21.18 -14.61 19.91
C MET A 51 21.92 -13.35 20.38
N VAL A 52 23.18 -13.46 20.77
CA VAL A 52 24.01 -12.33 21.17
C VAL A 52 24.13 -11.31 20.02
N LEU A 53 24.46 -11.77 18.81
CA LEU A 53 24.54 -10.92 17.63
C LEU A 53 23.21 -10.21 17.34
N PHE A 54 22.10 -10.91 17.45
CA PHE A 54 20.77 -10.36 17.27
C PHE A 54 20.44 -9.31 18.34
N LEU A 55 20.63 -9.66 19.63
CA LEU A 55 20.30 -8.77 20.76
C LEU A 55 21.18 -7.53 20.82
N LEU A 56 22.46 -7.62 20.44
CA LEU A 56 23.33 -6.44 20.35
C LEU A 56 22.80 -5.38 19.39
N SER A 57 22.03 -5.77 18.38
CA SER A 57 21.39 -4.82 17.48
C SER A 57 20.38 -3.93 18.19
N TYR A 58 19.77 -4.39 19.29
CA TYR A 58 18.85 -3.60 20.12
C TYR A 58 19.52 -2.49 20.91
N LEU A 59 20.84 -2.49 21.04
CA LEU A 59 21.58 -1.45 21.77
C LEU A 59 21.65 -0.13 20.97
N ARG A 60 21.38 -0.15 19.66
CA ARG A 60 21.39 1.05 18.81
C ARG A 60 20.07 1.84 18.92
N THR A 61 19.70 2.23 20.13
CA THR A 61 18.43 2.91 20.44
C THR A 61 18.19 4.17 19.64
N GLY A 62 19.25 4.91 19.27
CA GLY A 62 19.16 6.10 18.43
C GLY A 62 18.60 5.84 17.02
N GLN A 63 18.65 4.58 16.55
CA GLN A 63 18.13 4.19 15.24
C GLN A 63 16.65 3.75 15.27
N TYR A 64 16.05 3.56 16.45
CA TYR A 64 14.63 3.12 16.57
C TYR A 64 13.63 4.06 15.94
N LYS A 65 13.93 5.34 15.84
CA LYS A 65 13.10 6.35 15.17
C LYS A 65 12.98 6.09 13.66
N HIS A 66 13.94 5.37 13.05
CA HIS A 66 13.97 5.09 11.63
C HIS A 66 13.13 3.86 11.29
N PHE A 67 12.27 4.01 10.29
CA PHE A 67 11.33 2.96 9.91
C PHE A 67 12.05 1.77 9.27
N SER A 68 13.04 2.04 8.39
CA SER A 68 13.88 1.02 7.76
C SER A 68 14.69 0.21 8.77
N TYR A 69 15.11 0.82 9.89
CA TYR A 69 15.77 0.09 10.98
C TYR A 69 14.83 -0.94 11.60
N ARG A 70 13.61 -0.53 11.97
CA ARG A 70 12.60 -1.44 12.56
C ARG A 70 12.19 -2.56 11.62
N LEU A 71 12.07 -2.27 10.31
CA LEU A 71 11.81 -3.31 9.30
C LEU A 71 12.97 -4.27 9.15
N THR A 72 14.23 -3.80 9.20
CA THR A 72 15.39 -4.68 9.15
C THR A 72 15.47 -5.57 10.40
N MET A 73 15.11 -5.03 11.58
CA MET A 73 14.98 -5.83 12.79
C MET A 73 13.91 -6.90 12.68
N LEU A 74 12.73 -6.55 12.14
CA LEU A 74 11.65 -7.51 11.90
C LEU A 74 12.08 -8.60 10.92
N ALA A 75 12.72 -8.24 9.81
CA ALA A 75 13.27 -9.21 8.86
C ALA A 75 14.27 -10.16 9.52
N SER A 76 15.19 -9.61 10.33
CA SER A 76 16.17 -10.39 11.10
C SER A 76 15.49 -11.33 12.09
N LEU A 77 14.44 -10.90 12.80
CA LEU A 77 13.68 -11.73 13.74
C LEU A 77 12.98 -12.89 13.02
N LEU A 78 12.28 -12.63 11.92
CA LEU A 78 11.57 -13.66 11.16
C LEU A 78 12.52 -14.73 10.60
N LEU A 79 13.71 -14.32 10.14
CA LEU A 79 14.75 -15.24 9.72
C LEU A 79 15.32 -16.01 10.91
N PHE A 80 15.58 -15.35 12.04
CA PHE A 80 16.15 -15.95 13.25
C PHE A 80 15.30 -17.09 13.77
N ILE A 81 13.97 -16.88 13.90
CA ILE A 81 13.04 -17.88 14.43
C ILE A 81 13.11 -19.19 13.64
N VAL A 82 13.27 -19.12 12.32
CA VAL A 82 13.32 -20.31 11.46
C VAL A 82 14.71 -20.95 11.45
N LEU A 83 15.76 -20.14 11.36
CA LEU A 83 17.13 -20.61 11.19
C LEU A 83 17.72 -21.25 12.45
N PHE A 84 17.34 -20.75 13.62
CA PHE A 84 17.91 -21.16 14.90
C PHE A 84 16.94 -21.99 15.75
N SER A 85 15.85 -22.47 15.15
CA SER A 85 14.94 -23.42 15.77
C SER A 85 15.43 -24.84 15.58
N SER A 86 15.36 -25.66 16.63
CA SER A 86 15.69 -27.10 16.58
C SER A 86 14.61 -27.93 15.86
N GLY A 87 13.43 -27.39 15.61
CA GLY A 87 12.27 -28.07 15.00
C GLY A 87 11.73 -27.41 13.75
N SER A 88 12.57 -26.71 12.97
CA SER A 88 12.10 -26.06 11.74
C SER A 88 11.75 -27.07 10.66
N GLU A 89 10.50 -27.00 10.20
CA GLU A 89 9.96 -27.78 9.09
C GLU A 89 9.83 -26.93 7.81
N HIS A 90 9.47 -27.58 6.70
CA HIS A 90 9.25 -26.91 5.41
C HIS A 90 8.21 -25.80 5.48
N SER A 91 7.15 -25.98 6.27
CA SER A 91 6.09 -25.00 6.52
C SER A 91 6.60 -23.72 7.18
N GLY A 92 7.57 -23.83 8.09
CA GLY A 92 8.20 -22.70 8.77
C GLY A 92 8.93 -21.73 7.84
N TYR A 93 9.38 -22.18 6.67
CA TYR A 93 10.08 -21.34 5.71
C TYR A 93 9.19 -20.27 5.05
N VAL A 94 7.89 -20.32 5.19
CA VAL A 94 7.00 -19.22 4.82
C VAL A 94 7.33 -17.95 5.65
N ILE A 95 7.67 -18.13 6.92
CA ILE A 95 8.10 -17.04 7.82
C ILE A 95 9.46 -16.48 7.36
N ALA A 96 10.42 -17.36 7.03
CA ALA A 96 11.72 -16.93 6.51
C ALA A 96 11.59 -16.22 5.15
N ALA A 97 10.71 -16.68 4.27
CA ALA A 97 10.42 -16.03 2.99
C ALA A 97 9.82 -14.64 3.17
N LEU A 98 8.95 -14.43 4.19
CA LEU A 98 8.46 -13.11 4.55
C LEU A 98 9.62 -12.21 5.02
N GLY A 99 10.52 -12.72 5.88
CA GLY A 99 11.71 -12.00 6.31
C GLY A 99 12.62 -11.61 5.14
N MET A 100 12.85 -12.52 4.19
CA MET A 100 13.56 -12.24 2.94
C MET A 100 12.88 -11.16 2.10
N GLY A 101 11.56 -11.21 1.96
CA GLY A 101 10.77 -10.20 1.23
C GLY A 101 10.91 -8.81 1.85
N ILE A 102 10.80 -8.71 3.19
CA ILE A 102 11.00 -7.46 3.92
C ILE A 102 12.44 -6.96 3.73
N TRP A 103 13.45 -7.81 3.86
CA TRP A 103 14.86 -7.47 3.61
C TRP A 103 15.04 -6.88 2.22
N TRP A 104 14.47 -7.51 1.17
CA TRP A 104 14.61 -7.05 -0.19
C TRP A 104 13.95 -5.70 -0.46
N VAL A 105 12.71 -5.52 0.01
CA VAL A 105 11.95 -4.27 -0.19
C VAL A 105 12.57 -3.12 0.62
N ASN A 106 13.12 -3.44 1.80
CA ASN A 106 13.72 -2.47 2.72
C ASN A 106 15.20 -2.19 2.41
N PHE A 107 15.70 -2.63 1.25
CA PHE A 107 17.05 -2.33 0.80
C PHE A 107 16.98 -1.41 -0.45
N PRO A 108 17.58 -0.19 -0.39
CA PRO A 108 17.46 0.79 -1.48
C PRO A 108 17.99 0.25 -2.80
N PRO A 109 17.24 0.38 -3.92
CA PRO A 109 17.70 -0.10 -5.22
C PRO A 109 19.09 0.39 -5.64
N PRO A 110 19.46 1.68 -5.44
CA PRO A 110 20.78 2.17 -5.81
C PRO A 110 21.92 1.56 -4.99
N ALA A 111 21.64 1.03 -3.80
CA ALA A 111 22.63 0.42 -2.93
C ALA A 111 22.80 -1.10 -3.15
N ARG A 112 21.95 -1.70 -4.01
CA ARG A 112 22.01 -3.15 -4.30
C ARG A 112 23.21 -3.46 -5.19
N GLY A 113 24.13 -4.22 -4.64
CA GLY A 113 25.31 -4.72 -5.33
C GLY A 113 25.14 -6.16 -5.84
N ARG A 114 26.26 -6.75 -6.24
CA ARG A 114 26.30 -8.15 -6.72
C ARG A 114 25.81 -9.15 -5.67
N LEU A 115 26.09 -8.89 -4.38
CA LEU A 115 25.71 -9.76 -3.28
C LEU A 115 24.19 -9.90 -3.16
N GLU A 116 23.46 -8.80 -3.15
CA GLU A 116 22.02 -8.79 -2.98
C GLU A 116 21.33 -9.40 -4.20
N TRP A 117 21.85 -9.10 -5.40
CA TRP A 117 21.35 -9.69 -6.65
C TRP A 117 21.66 -11.19 -6.80
N THR A 118 22.58 -11.75 -6.04
CA THR A 118 22.83 -13.21 -5.98
C THR A 118 22.05 -13.88 -4.85
N LEU A 119 21.94 -13.25 -3.69
CA LEU A 119 21.26 -13.84 -2.53
C LEU A 119 19.76 -14.04 -2.74
N LEU A 120 19.09 -13.08 -3.40
CA LEU A 120 17.65 -13.19 -3.64
C LEU A 120 17.29 -14.39 -4.53
N PRO A 121 17.89 -14.57 -5.73
CA PRO A 121 17.61 -15.75 -6.56
C PRO A 121 17.97 -17.06 -5.89
N LEU A 122 19.07 -17.12 -5.12
CA LEU A 122 19.46 -18.30 -4.37
C LEU A 122 18.44 -18.67 -3.30
N ALA A 123 17.94 -17.70 -2.55
CA ALA A 123 16.92 -17.93 -1.54
C ALA A 123 15.56 -18.30 -2.17
N LEU A 124 15.19 -17.69 -3.30
CA LEU A 124 14.03 -18.10 -4.08
C LEU A 124 14.17 -19.51 -4.62
N PHE A 125 15.31 -19.85 -5.22
CA PHE A 125 15.59 -21.21 -5.66
C PHE A 125 15.51 -22.22 -4.52
N ALA A 126 16.11 -21.92 -3.38
CA ALA A 126 16.03 -22.76 -2.18
C ALA A 126 14.58 -22.93 -1.69
N SER A 127 13.75 -21.88 -1.79
CA SER A 127 12.33 -21.93 -1.43
C SER A 127 11.52 -22.85 -2.33
N PHE A 128 11.78 -22.84 -3.64
CA PHE A 128 11.08 -23.65 -4.65
C PHE A 128 11.83 -24.95 -5.01
N SER A 129 12.93 -25.27 -4.33
CA SER A 129 13.79 -26.41 -4.66
C SER A 129 13.05 -27.75 -4.73
N TYR A 130 11.99 -27.94 -3.92
CA TYR A 130 11.14 -29.13 -3.97
C TYR A 130 10.48 -29.34 -5.34
N ASN A 131 10.03 -28.26 -5.97
CA ASN A 131 9.33 -28.30 -7.24
C ASN A 131 10.28 -28.25 -8.47
N LEU A 132 11.51 -27.76 -8.27
CA LEU A 132 12.47 -27.51 -9.34
C LEU A 132 13.48 -28.65 -9.53
N LEU A 133 13.74 -29.44 -8.46
CA LEU A 133 14.76 -30.47 -8.47
C LEU A 133 14.15 -31.86 -8.59
N PRO A 134 14.84 -32.81 -9.27
CA PRO A 134 14.46 -34.22 -9.24
C PRO A 134 14.37 -34.74 -7.81
N THR A 135 13.30 -35.48 -7.48
CA THR A 135 13.00 -35.93 -6.11
C THR A 135 14.15 -36.67 -5.44
N LYS A 136 14.90 -37.51 -6.19
CA LYS A 136 16.07 -38.23 -5.65
C LYS A 136 17.18 -37.27 -5.23
N PHE A 137 17.48 -36.28 -6.05
CA PHE A 137 18.51 -35.28 -5.75
C PHE A 137 18.06 -34.35 -4.62
N TYR A 138 16.81 -33.89 -4.65
CA TYR A 138 16.25 -33.07 -3.61
C TYR A 138 16.32 -33.74 -2.24
N ARG A 139 15.85 -34.99 -2.12
CA ARG A 139 15.89 -35.76 -0.88
C ARG A 139 17.32 -36.13 -0.45
N GLY A 140 18.16 -36.56 -1.41
CA GLY A 140 19.52 -37.06 -1.12
C GLY A 140 20.53 -35.96 -0.81
N VAL A 141 20.29 -34.72 -1.22
CA VAL A 141 21.25 -33.61 -1.03
C VAL A 141 20.61 -32.46 -0.25
N PHE A 142 19.57 -31.86 -0.80
CA PHE A 142 18.99 -30.65 -0.19
C PHE A 142 18.39 -30.90 1.19
N VAL A 143 17.62 -31.96 1.35
CA VAL A 143 17.00 -32.31 2.63
C VAL A 143 18.05 -32.99 3.54
N ALA A 144 18.85 -33.87 2.98
CA ALA A 144 19.88 -34.61 3.76
C ALA A 144 20.85 -33.68 4.49
N TYR A 145 21.20 -32.54 3.91
CA TYR A 145 22.12 -31.55 4.50
C TYR A 145 21.45 -30.23 4.90
N ALA A 146 20.13 -30.16 4.86
CA ALA A 146 19.37 -28.95 5.15
C ALA A 146 19.86 -27.68 4.41
N LEU A 147 20.31 -27.82 3.16
CA LEU A 147 20.96 -26.75 2.38
C LEU A 147 20.05 -25.54 2.14
N ARG A 148 18.75 -25.72 2.27
CA ARG A 148 17.76 -24.64 2.18
C ARG A 148 18.05 -23.49 3.14
N SER A 149 18.63 -23.79 4.33
CA SER A 149 18.91 -22.80 5.35
C SER A 149 20.03 -21.82 4.98
N LEU A 150 20.97 -22.21 4.11
CA LEU A 150 22.18 -21.43 3.83
C LEU A 150 21.92 -20.06 3.18
N PRO A 151 21.13 -19.92 2.11
CA PRO A 151 20.84 -18.60 1.54
C PRO A 151 20.11 -17.69 2.53
N PHE A 152 19.18 -18.22 3.31
CA PHE A 152 18.47 -17.46 4.33
C PHE A 152 19.39 -17.03 5.47
N PHE A 153 20.35 -17.86 5.84
CA PHE A 153 21.38 -17.50 6.82
C PHE A 153 22.27 -16.36 6.30
N ALA A 154 22.69 -16.40 5.05
CA ALA A 154 23.46 -15.32 4.45
C ALA A 154 22.67 -13.99 4.44
N ILE A 155 21.36 -14.03 4.13
CA ILE A 155 20.47 -12.86 4.24
C ILE A 155 20.37 -12.38 5.69
N TRP A 156 20.26 -13.28 6.65
CA TRP A 156 20.23 -12.93 8.07
C TRP A 156 21.51 -12.22 8.52
N LEU A 157 22.68 -12.75 8.15
CA LEU A 157 23.96 -12.10 8.42
C LEU A 157 24.05 -10.70 7.77
N HIS A 158 23.50 -10.56 6.56
CA HIS A 158 23.42 -9.28 5.89
C HIS A 158 22.52 -8.29 6.66
N CYS A 159 21.36 -8.74 7.19
CA CYS A 159 20.51 -7.91 8.06
C CYS A 159 21.28 -7.46 9.32
N ILE A 160 21.98 -8.38 10.00
CA ILE A 160 22.78 -8.07 11.19
C ILE A 160 23.87 -7.04 10.87
N ARG A 161 24.63 -7.25 9.78
CA ARG A 161 25.65 -6.26 9.34
C ARG A 161 25.05 -4.89 9.12
N ARG A 162 23.88 -4.80 8.45
CA ARG A 162 23.16 -3.53 8.22
C ARG A 162 22.78 -2.89 9.53
N LEU A 163 22.13 -3.65 10.44
CA LEU A 163 21.72 -3.16 11.76
C LEU A 163 22.87 -2.54 12.56
N TRP A 164 24.09 -3.02 12.35
CA TRP A 164 25.26 -2.53 13.08
C TRP A 164 25.99 -1.37 12.40
N ARG A 165 26.01 -1.33 11.08
CA ARG A 165 26.90 -0.43 10.31
C ARG A 165 26.20 0.70 9.60
N GLU A 166 24.93 0.50 9.21
CA GLU A 166 24.23 1.51 8.39
C GLU A 166 23.65 2.64 9.24
N ASP A 167 23.63 3.83 8.66
CA ASP A 167 22.81 4.94 9.12
C ASP A 167 21.44 4.86 8.41
N PHE A 168 20.44 4.46 9.15
CA PHE A 168 19.09 4.26 8.62
C PHE A 168 18.36 5.57 8.32
N ALA A 169 18.89 6.73 8.75
CA ALA A 169 18.38 8.02 8.29
C ALA A 169 18.56 8.15 6.77
N VAL A 170 19.72 7.76 6.25
CA VAL A 170 20.01 7.77 4.80
C VAL A 170 19.13 6.73 4.08
N THR A 171 18.95 5.54 4.67
CA THR A 171 18.12 4.50 4.10
C THR A 171 16.65 4.92 4.03
N ASP A 172 16.11 5.58 5.07
CA ASP A 172 14.75 6.13 5.07
C ASP A 172 14.56 7.16 3.94
N VAL A 173 15.55 8.04 3.72
CA VAL A 173 15.53 9.00 2.62
C VAL A 173 15.53 8.30 1.26
N LEU A 174 16.44 7.35 1.05
CA LEU A 174 16.55 6.62 -0.23
C LEU A 174 15.32 5.76 -0.56
N LEU A 175 14.59 5.29 0.46
CA LEU A 175 13.36 4.52 0.32
C LEU A 175 12.11 5.38 0.41
N ASP A 176 12.26 6.69 0.58
CA ASP A 176 11.17 7.66 0.69
C ASP A 176 10.17 7.33 1.81
N TYR A 177 10.66 6.80 2.92
CA TYR A 177 9.82 6.50 4.08
C TYR A 177 9.45 7.71 4.93
N LYS A 178 10.21 8.80 4.85
CA LYS A 178 10.02 10.02 5.64
C LYS A 178 9.95 11.32 4.88
N THR A 179 10.39 11.34 3.66
CA THR A 179 10.32 12.55 2.89
C THR A 179 8.95 12.70 2.27
N LEU A 180 8.10 13.51 2.91
CA LEU A 180 7.40 14.49 2.09
C LEU A 180 8.51 15.27 1.38
N PRO A 181 8.60 15.26 0.04
CA PRO A 181 9.50 16.18 -0.65
C PRO A 181 9.19 17.59 -0.16
N ALA A 182 10.21 18.42 -0.01
CA ALA A 182 10.02 19.85 0.27
C ALA A 182 9.07 20.52 -0.76
N ALA A 183 8.95 19.92 -1.95
CA ALA A 183 7.94 20.27 -2.96
C ALA A 183 6.49 20.05 -2.50
N ASP A 184 6.21 19.02 -1.68
CA ASP A 184 4.86 18.79 -1.15
C ASP A 184 4.55 19.74 0.01
N GLU A 185 5.54 20.14 0.81
CA GLU A 185 5.39 21.18 1.83
C GLU A 185 5.21 22.55 1.20
N ALA A 186 6.01 22.90 0.20
CA ALA A 186 5.87 24.14 -0.56
C ALA A 186 4.55 24.17 -1.37
N ALA A 187 4.08 23.04 -1.92
CA ALA A 187 2.80 22.96 -2.59
C ALA A 187 1.63 23.04 -1.60
N ASN A 188 1.76 22.49 -0.40
CA ASN A 188 0.77 22.61 0.68
C ASN A 188 0.73 24.03 1.25
N GLU A 189 1.89 24.65 1.52
CA GLU A 189 1.96 26.06 1.94
C GLU A 189 1.43 26.99 0.84
N ALA A 190 1.73 26.72 -0.44
CA ALA A 190 1.21 27.48 -1.56
C ALA A 190 -0.31 27.26 -1.77
N ALA A 191 -0.84 26.08 -1.43
CA ALA A 191 -2.28 25.81 -1.46
C ALA A 191 -3.02 26.45 -0.28
N GLU A 192 -2.40 26.45 0.92
CA GLU A 192 -2.93 27.11 2.12
C GLU A 192 -2.82 28.63 2.04
N SER A 193 -1.76 29.17 1.40
CA SER A 193 -1.54 30.61 1.26
C SER A 193 -2.32 31.25 0.09
N ARG A 194 -2.94 30.47 -0.80
CA ARG A 194 -3.77 31.03 -1.85
C ARG A 194 -5.06 31.60 -1.26
N PRO A 195 -5.36 32.88 -1.49
CA PRO A 195 -6.60 33.48 -1.01
C PRO A 195 -7.79 32.71 -1.59
N ALA A 196 -8.68 32.24 -0.74
CA ALA A 196 -9.95 31.68 -1.14
C ALA A 196 -10.71 32.71 -1.97
N ARG A 197 -11.39 32.27 -3.03
CA ARG A 197 -12.32 33.14 -3.75
C ARG A 197 -13.42 33.60 -2.78
N PRO A 198 -13.70 34.90 -2.67
CA PRO A 198 -14.77 35.36 -1.77
C PRO A 198 -16.13 34.73 -2.17
N GLY A 199 -16.82 34.17 -1.19
CA GLY A 199 -18.16 33.62 -1.36
C GLY A 199 -18.22 32.09 -1.16
N ASP A 200 -19.45 31.59 -1.02
CA ASP A 200 -19.77 30.15 -0.89
C ASP A 200 -19.62 29.46 -2.25
N GLY A 201 -18.40 29.07 -2.60
CA GLY A 201 -18.10 28.41 -3.87
C GLY A 201 -17.64 26.96 -3.72
N LEU A 202 -17.75 26.21 -4.82
CA LEU A 202 -17.33 24.82 -4.91
C LEU A 202 -16.52 24.60 -6.18
N ASP A 203 -15.34 24.02 -6.06
CA ASP A 203 -14.58 23.51 -7.19
C ASP A 203 -14.87 22.02 -7.39
N ILE A 204 -15.13 21.63 -8.64
CA ILE A 204 -15.38 20.24 -9.06
C ILE A 204 -14.17 19.75 -9.85
N VAL A 205 -13.43 18.80 -9.32
CA VAL A 205 -12.21 18.24 -9.94
C VAL A 205 -12.54 16.93 -10.63
N CYS A 206 -12.28 16.86 -11.95
CA CYS A 206 -12.47 15.67 -12.76
C CYS A 206 -11.15 15.23 -13.41
N PRO A 207 -10.54 14.12 -12.97
CA PRO A 207 -9.39 13.52 -13.65
C PRO A 207 -9.83 12.90 -14.98
N CYS A 208 -9.05 13.09 -16.02
CA CYS A 208 -9.31 12.62 -17.37
C CYS A 208 -8.09 11.89 -17.94
N TYR A 209 -8.29 10.65 -18.39
CA TYR A 209 -7.28 9.88 -19.11
C TYR A 209 -7.94 9.02 -20.17
N ASN A 210 -7.61 9.25 -21.45
CA ASN A 210 -8.21 8.58 -22.60
C ASN A 210 -9.75 8.49 -22.52
N PRO A 211 -10.45 9.63 -22.45
CA PRO A 211 -11.90 9.64 -22.30
C PRO A 211 -12.60 9.00 -23.50
N ALA A 212 -13.79 8.47 -23.26
CA ALA A 212 -14.62 7.93 -24.33
C ALA A 212 -15.08 9.04 -25.30
N PRO A 213 -15.28 8.71 -26.58
CA PRO A 213 -15.86 9.65 -27.53
C PRO A 213 -17.20 10.22 -27.01
N GLY A 214 -17.39 11.53 -27.16
CA GLY A 214 -18.63 12.19 -26.71
C GLY A 214 -18.69 12.53 -25.22
N PHE A 215 -17.60 12.42 -24.47
CA PHE A 215 -17.56 12.78 -23.05
C PHE A 215 -17.86 14.27 -22.79
N VAL A 216 -17.43 15.19 -23.69
CA VAL A 216 -17.61 16.64 -23.51
C VAL A 216 -19.07 17.02 -23.35
N PRO A 217 -20.01 16.67 -24.26
CA PRO A 217 -21.41 16.98 -24.08
C PRO A 217 -22.06 16.29 -22.87
N ALA A 218 -21.60 15.09 -22.48
CA ALA A 218 -22.09 14.41 -21.30
C ALA A 218 -21.67 15.14 -20.02
N LEU A 219 -20.38 15.50 -19.92
CA LEU A 219 -19.83 16.28 -18.81
C LEU A 219 -20.51 17.64 -18.68
N ALA A 220 -20.63 18.38 -19.78
CA ALA A 220 -21.27 19.71 -19.81
C ALA A 220 -22.72 19.65 -19.33
N ARG A 221 -23.49 18.64 -19.78
CA ARG A 221 -24.87 18.42 -19.33
C ARG A 221 -24.96 18.17 -17.83
N SER A 222 -24.12 17.28 -17.33
CA SER A 222 -24.09 16.94 -15.89
C SER A 222 -23.65 18.11 -15.03
N TYR A 223 -22.70 18.91 -15.52
CA TYR A 223 -22.25 20.13 -14.85
C TYR A 223 -23.36 21.20 -14.84
N ALA A 224 -24.04 21.42 -15.97
CA ALA A 224 -25.16 22.35 -16.04
C ALA A 224 -26.33 21.95 -15.13
N GLU A 225 -26.61 20.65 -15.00
CA GLU A 225 -27.62 20.13 -14.07
C GLU A 225 -27.26 20.47 -12.61
N LEU A 226 -25.99 20.35 -12.23
CA LEU A 226 -25.53 20.75 -10.90
C LEU A 226 -25.61 22.26 -10.69
N CYS A 227 -25.19 23.07 -11.66
CA CYS A 227 -25.29 24.51 -11.59
C CYS A 227 -26.75 24.97 -11.40
N ALA A 228 -27.70 24.34 -12.09
CA ALA A 228 -29.11 24.65 -11.95
C ALA A 228 -29.67 24.37 -10.54
N ARG A 229 -29.07 23.43 -9.79
CA ARG A 229 -29.45 23.11 -8.41
C ARG A 229 -28.89 24.08 -7.37
N TYR A 230 -27.82 24.80 -7.72
CA TYR A 230 -27.14 25.75 -6.86
C TYR A 230 -27.02 27.16 -7.51
N PRO A 231 -28.13 27.82 -7.84
CA PRO A 231 -28.11 29.11 -8.56
C PRO A 231 -27.39 30.21 -7.76
N ASP A 232 -27.41 30.14 -6.43
CA ASP A 232 -26.81 31.13 -5.54
C ASP A 232 -25.35 30.79 -5.17
N LYS A 233 -24.82 29.69 -5.69
CA LYS A 233 -23.46 29.24 -5.41
C LYS A 233 -22.61 29.28 -6.67
N ARG A 234 -21.34 29.62 -6.53
CA ARG A 234 -20.40 29.55 -7.64
C ARG A 234 -19.79 28.15 -7.73
N LEU A 235 -20.23 27.38 -8.73
CA LEU A 235 -19.56 26.13 -9.09
C LEU A 235 -18.50 26.42 -10.14
N HIS A 236 -17.36 25.74 -10.08
CA HIS A 236 -16.28 25.87 -11.04
C HIS A 236 -15.73 24.49 -11.37
N LEU A 237 -15.55 24.20 -12.65
CA LEU A 237 -15.08 22.90 -13.14
C LEU A 237 -13.59 22.93 -13.44
N ILE A 238 -12.85 21.98 -12.87
CA ILE A 238 -11.42 21.77 -13.11
C ILE A 238 -11.26 20.39 -13.74
N VAL A 239 -10.87 20.33 -14.99
CA VAL A 239 -10.58 19.05 -15.68
C VAL A 239 -9.08 18.87 -15.79
N VAL A 240 -8.59 17.76 -15.28
CA VAL A 240 -7.15 17.46 -15.29
C VAL A 240 -6.87 16.34 -16.29
N ASN A 241 -6.23 16.68 -17.39
CA ASN A 241 -5.76 15.73 -18.38
C ASN A 241 -4.47 15.07 -17.90
N ASP A 242 -4.53 13.78 -17.59
CA ASP A 242 -3.41 12.97 -17.13
C ASP A 242 -2.58 12.42 -18.31
N GLY A 243 -2.15 13.30 -19.21
CA GLY A 243 -1.31 12.94 -20.35
C GLY A 243 -2.00 11.96 -21.31
N SER A 244 -3.27 12.22 -21.67
CA SER A 244 -4.02 11.38 -22.61
C SER A 244 -3.36 11.37 -23.99
N PRO A 245 -2.83 10.25 -24.49
CA PRO A 245 -2.34 10.15 -25.86
C PRO A 245 -3.47 10.20 -26.91
N HIS A 246 -4.72 9.93 -26.48
CA HIS A 246 -5.88 9.90 -27.35
C HIS A 246 -7.11 10.49 -26.66
N GLY A 247 -8.02 11.06 -27.45
CA GLY A 247 -9.37 11.44 -27.00
C GLY A 247 -9.47 12.74 -26.20
N PHE A 248 -8.35 13.41 -25.87
CA PHE A 248 -8.36 14.69 -25.19
C PHE A 248 -7.21 15.59 -25.68
N GLY A 249 -7.35 16.10 -26.87
CA GLY A 249 -6.45 17.06 -27.51
C GLY A 249 -7.07 18.45 -27.66
N GLU A 250 -6.47 19.30 -28.48
CA GLU A 250 -6.89 20.70 -28.71
C GLU A 250 -8.36 20.84 -29.14
N GLU A 251 -8.87 19.92 -29.97
CA GLU A 251 -10.27 19.91 -30.41
C GLU A 251 -11.21 19.76 -29.20
N GLN A 252 -10.95 18.79 -28.33
CA GLN A 252 -11.75 18.53 -27.14
C GLN A 252 -11.59 19.64 -26.10
N HIS A 253 -10.40 20.25 -25.99
CA HIS A 253 -10.18 21.44 -25.17
C HIS A 253 -11.04 22.61 -25.65
N GLY A 254 -11.06 22.85 -26.96
CA GLY A 254 -11.90 23.89 -27.58
C GLY A 254 -13.39 23.62 -27.35
N ALA A 255 -13.84 22.39 -27.62
CA ALA A 255 -15.24 21.99 -27.41
C ALA A 255 -15.67 22.12 -25.94
N LEU A 256 -14.78 21.76 -25.00
CA LEU A 256 -15.07 21.86 -23.56
C LEU A 256 -15.16 23.31 -23.09
N ARG A 257 -14.26 24.22 -23.56
CA ARG A 257 -14.33 25.65 -23.27
C ARG A 257 -15.56 26.32 -23.88
N GLN A 258 -16.00 25.83 -25.02
CA GLN A 258 -17.23 26.31 -25.63
C GLN A 258 -18.48 25.89 -24.83
N ALA A 259 -18.49 24.64 -24.33
CA ALA A 259 -19.61 24.07 -23.57
C ALA A 259 -19.66 24.57 -22.12
N VAL A 260 -18.48 24.82 -21.51
CA VAL A 260 -18.30 25.32 -20.14
C VAL A 260 -17.27 26.45 -20.16
N PRO A 261 -17.68 27.73 -20.37
CA PRO A 261 -16.76 28.84 -20.59
C PRO A 261 -15.70 29.06 -19.48
N ASP A 262 -16.10 28.82 -18.23
CA ASP A 262 -15.23 29.01 -17.04
C ASP A 262 -14.42 27.76 -16.67
N VAL A 263 -14.35 26.75 -17.53
CA VAL A 263 -13.60 25.52 -17.23
C VAL A 263 -12.10 25.78 -17.12
N GLU A 264 -11.47 25.32 -16.07
CA GLU A 264 -10.01 25.25 -15.96
C GLU A 264 -9.54 23.86 -16.45
N ILE A 265 -8.74 23.84 -17.51
CA ILE A 265 -8.13 22.62 -18.04
C ILE A 265 -6.65 22.62 -17.62
N VAL A 266 -6.22 21.54 -16.98
CA VAL A 266 -4.86 21.34 -16.48
C VAL A 266 -4.25 20.11 -17.15
N ASP A 267 -3.20 20.31 -17.94
CA ASP A 267 -2.44 19.20 -18.55
C ASP A 267 -1.26 18.81 -17.66
N ILE A 268 -1.15 17.52 -17.36
CA ILE A 268 0.00 16.97 -16.64
C ILE A 268 0.59 15.79 -17.40
N PRO A 269 1.88 15.47 -17.22
CA PRO A 269 2.44 14.19 -17.67
C PRO A 269 1.68 13.02 -17.01
N HIS A 270 1.52 11.90 -17.74
CA HIS A 270 0.80 10.75 -17.20
C HIS A 270 1.39 10.27 -15.88
N GLY A 271 0.62 10.44 -14.83
CA GLY A 271 1.02 10.12 -13.45
C GLY A 271 0.00 9.22 -12.71
N GLY A 272 -1.15 8.94 -13.30
CA GLY A 272 -2.24 8.16 -12.72
C GLY A 272 -3.32 9.02 -12.02
N LYS A 273 -4.47 8.40 -11.72
CA LYS A 273 -5.66 9.06 -11.20
C LYS A 273 -5.39 9.91 -9.95
N GLY A 274 -4.60 9.40 -9.00
CA GLY A 274 -4.26 10.12 -7.78
C GLY A 274 -3.40 11.37 -8.04
N ALA A 275 -2.47 11.30 -9.01
CA ALA A 275 -1.68 12.46 -9.42
C ALA A 275 -2.56 13.55 -10.06
N ALA A 276 -3.48 13.14 -10.94
CA ALA A 276 -4.42 14.06 -11.57
C ALA A 276 -5.34 14.74 -10.55
N ILE A 277 -5.87 14.01 -9.60
CA ILE A 277 -6.71 14.58 -8.53
C ILE A 277 -5.93 15.57 -7.66
N ARG A 278 -4.69 15.22 -7.25
CA ARG A 278 -3.84 16.17 -6.51
C ARG A 278 -3.57 17.45 -7.30
N ALA A 279 -3.27 17.32 -8.59
CA ALA A 279 -3.03 18.46 -9.46
C ALA A 279 -4.27 19.38 -9.55
N GLY A 280 -5.46 18.82 -9.68
CA GLY A 280 -6.71 19.57 -9.68
C GLY A 280 -7.02 20.22 -8.33
N ILE A 281 -6.82 19.49 -7.23
CA ILE A 281 -7.00 20.02 -5.87
C ILE A 281 -6.02 21.15 -5.58
N ALA A 282 -4.77 21.05 -6.04
CA ALA A 282 -3.80 22.14 -5.92
C ALA A 282 -4.20 23.42 -6.70
N ARG A 283 -5.05 23.30 -7.70
CA ARG A 283 -5.64 24.44 -8.45
C ARG A 283 -6.91 24.98 -7.80
N SER A 284 -7.56 24.19 -6.97
CA SER A 284 -8.81 24.57 -6.31
C SER A 284 -8.64 25.82 -5.45
N ARG A 285 -9.55 26.80 -5.64
CA ARG A 285 -9.57 28.09 -4.94
C ARG A 285 -10.87 28.34 -4.17
N ALA A 286 -11.93 27.58 -4.45
CA ALA A 286 -13.16 27.66 -3.70
C ALA A 286 -12.97 27.17 -2.26
N PRO A 287 -13.82 27.61 -1.31
CA PRO A 287 -13.79 27.09 0.05
C PRO A 287 -13.94 25.58 0.12
N TYR A 288 -14.72 24.99 -0.78
CA TYR A 288 -14.98 23.57 -0.82
C TYR A 288 -14.61 22.96 -2.16
N THR A 289 -14.32 21.67 -2.16
CA THR A 289 -13.97 20.93 -3.37
C THR A 289 -14.64 19.57 -3.34
N ILE A 290 -15.19 19.16 -4.47
CA ILE A 290 -15.50 17.75 -4.70
C ILE A 290 -14.62 17.23 -5.84
N TYR A 291 -14.35 15.93 -5.85
CA TYR A 291 -13.83 15.29 -7.06
C TYR A 291 -14.70 14.10 -7.46
N THR A 292 -14.79 13.88 -8.76
CA THR A 292 -15.55 12.79 -9.35
C THR A 292 -14.90 12.36 -10.67
N ASP A 293 -15.26 11.19 -11.18
CA ASP A 293 -14.78 10.73 -12.48
C ASP A 293 -15.34 11.62 -13.61
N ILE A 294 -14.61 11.70 -14.75
CA ILE A 294 -14.93 12.57 -15.88
C ILE A 294 -16.32 12.34 -16.48
N ASP A 295 -16.84 11.12 -16.39
CA ASP A 295 -18.16 10.70 -16.84
C ASP A 295 -19.28 11.01 -15.84
N MET A 296 -18.95 11.60 -14.67
CA MET A 296 -19.89 11.90 -13.59
C MET A 296 -20.90 10.78 -13.34
N PRO A 297 -20.41 9.59 -12.88
CA PRO A 297 -21.21 8.36 -12.87
C PRO A 297 -22.32 8.35 -11.82
N TYR A 298 -22.36 9.31 -10.92
CA TYR A 298 -23.36 9.43 -9.86
C TYR A 298 -24.59 10.19 -10.32
N THR A 299 -25.76 9.88 -9.73
CA THR A 299 -26.97 10.68 -9.97
C THR A 299 -26.80 12.09 -9.42
N ALA A 300 -27.50 13.06 -9.98
CA ALA A 300 -27.43 14.46 -9.53
C ALA A 300 -27.82 14.58 -8.05
N GLU A 301 -28.82 13.82 -7.58
CA GLU A 301 -29.25 13.79 -6.18
C GLU A 301 -28.11 13.34 -5.27
N SER A 302 -27.41 12.26 -5.65
CA SER A 302 -26.26 11.75 -4.88
C SER A 302 -25.10 12.76 -4.83
N MET A 303 -24.85 13.44 -5.93
CA MET A 303 -23.82 14.48 -5.96
C MET A 303 -24.22 15.69 -5.10
N CYS A 304 -25.48 16.11 -5.16
CA CYS A 304 -26.00 17.18 -4.32
C CYS A 304 -25.92 16.84 -2.84
N GLU A 305 -26.24 15.63 -2.44
CA GLU A 305 -26.12 15.23 -1.03
C GLU A 305 -24.68 15.33 -0.52
N VAL A 306 -23.69 14.94 -1.31
CA VAL A 306 -22.27 15.11 -0.96
C VAL A 306 -21.91 16.60 -0.87
N ILE A 307 -22.38 17.43 -1.80
CA ILE A 307 -22.14 18.88 -1.82
C ILE A 307 -22.76 19.54 -0.58
N ASP A 308 -24.02 19.21 -0.27
CA ASP A 308 -24.74 19.78 0.89
C ASP A 308 -24.07 19.47 2.22
N ARG A 309 -23.56 18.25 2.38
CA ARG A 309 -22.80 17.86 3.59
C ARG A 309 -21.51 18.65 3.73
N VAL A 310 -20.81 18.90 2.62
CA VAL A 310 -19.59 19.72 2.63
C VAL A 310 -19.92 21.15 2.96
N PHE A 311 -20.98 21.73 2.40
CA PHE A 311 -21.47 23.08 2.74
C PHE A 311 -21.95 23.18 4.21
N ALA A 312 -22.46 22.07 4.78
CA ALA A 312 -22.84 21.99 6.18
C ALA A 312 -21.63 21.90 7.14
N GLY A 313 -20.39 21.92 6.62
CA GLY A 313 -19.17 21.97 7.41
C GLY A 313 -18.55 20.60 7.72
N THR A 314 -18.94 19.53 7.02
CA THR A 314 -18.25 18.24 7.07
C THR A 314 -16.92 18.36 6.34
N ASP A 315 -15.82 17.90 6.98
CA ASP A 315 -14.48 18.03 6.38
C ASP A 315 -14.25 17.05 5.24
N VAL A 316 -14.68 15.80 5.42
CA VAL A 316 -14.58 14.75 4.40
C VAL A 316 -15.92 14.05 4.24
N VAL A 317 -16.48 14.10 3.04
CA VAL A 317 -17.68 13.33 2.71
C VAL A 317 -17.29 12.22 1.74
N ILE A 318 -17.56 10.97 2.10
CA ILE A 318 -17.25 9.79 1.32
C ILE A 318 -18.54 9.25 0.71
N ALA A 319 -18.63 9.23 -0.61
CA ALA A 319 -19.71 8.55 -1.31
C ALA A 319 -19.54 7.03 -1.20
N VAL A 320 -20.53 6.36 -0.61
CA VAL A 320 -20.57 4.91 -0.45
C VAL A 320 -21.60 4.33 -1.41
N ARG A 321 -21.20 3.35 -2.18
CA ARG A 321 -22.09 2.67 -3.12
C ARG A 321 -23.16 1.87 -2.39
N ASN A 322 -24.41 2.03 -2.80
CA ASN A 322 -25.56 1.41 -2.15
C ASN A 322 -25.57 -0.14 -2.29
N ARG A 323 -26.45 -0.79 -1.54
CA ARG A 323 -26.59 -2.27 -1.54
C ARG A 323 -27.02 -2.83 -2.90
N SER A 324 -27.79 -2.08 -3.69
CA SER A 324 -28.23 -2.49 -5.03
C SER A 324 -27.07 -2.62 -6.01
N TYR A 325 -26.02 -1.78 -5.87
CA TYR A 325 -24.77 -1.93 -6.60
C TYR A 325 -24.08 -3.27 -6.29
N HIS A 326 -24.00 -3.64 -5.03
CA HIS A 326 -23.36 -4.90 -4.61
C HIS A 326 -24.10 -6.14 -5.12
N SER A 327 -25.41 -6.08 -5.31
CA SER A 327 -26.19 -7.22 -5.86
C SER A 327 -25.83 -7.51 -7.32
N ARG A 328 -25.50 -6.48 -8.11
CA ARG A 328 -25.15 -6.58 -9.54
C ARG A 328 -23.70 -7.02 -9.81
N LEU A 329 -22.86 -7.14 -8.79
CA LEU A 329 -21.46 -7.55 -8.95
C LEU A 329 -21.35 -9.07 -9.18
N SER A 330 -20.38 -9.48 -10.04
CA SER A 330 -20.01 -10.88 -10.18
C SER A 330 -19.47 -11.47 -8.86
N PRO A 331 -19.59 -12.80 -8.65
CA PRO A 331 -19.09 -13.44 -7.43
C PRO A 331 -17.62 -13.15 -7.12
N MET A 332 -16.77 -13.14 -8.14
CA MET A 332 -15.34 -12.81 -8.03
C MET A 332 -15.13 -11.37 -7.51
N ARG A 333 -15.88 -10.40 -8.03
CA ARG A 333 -15.79 -9.00 -7.59
C ARG A 333 -16.31 -8.81 -6.17
N LYS A 334 -17.37 -9.55 -5.79
CA LYS A 334 -17.84 -9.58 -4.39
C LYS A 334 -16.74 -10.07 -3.46
N MET A 335 -16.10 -11.18 -3.80
CA MET A 335 -14.98 -11.74 -3.03
C MET A 335 -13.82 -10.75 -2.91
N MET A 336 -13.42 -10.10 -4.01
CA MET A 336 -12.37 -9.06 -4.00
C MET A 336 -12.76 -7.87 -3.13
N SER A 337 -14.00 -7.40 -3.20
CA SER A 337 -14.51 -6.30 -2.37
C SER A 337 -14.51 -6.66 -0.88
N TYR A 338 -14.96 -7.87 -0.52
CA TYR A 338 -14.91 -8.33 0.87
C TYR A 338 -13.48 -8.52 1.36
N GLY A 339 -12.60 -9.10 0.52
CA GLY A 339 -11.17 -9.24 0.82
C GLY A 339 -10.49 -7.90 1.06
N SER A 340 -10.74 -6.91 0.21
CA SER A 340 -10.22 -5.55 0.35
C SER A 340 -10.72 -4.87 1.65
N LYS A 341 -12.01 -4.99 1.98
CA LYS A 341 -12.56 -4.46 3.24
C LYS A 341 -11.95 -5.13 4.47
N LEU A 342 -11.75 -6.44 4.42
CA LEU A 342 -11.11 -7.20 5.50
C LEU A 342 -9.65 -6.77 5.68
N LEU A 343 -8.89 -6.64 4.60
CA LEU A 343 -7.51 -6.16 4.62
C LEU A 343 -7.42 -4.74 5.18
N ASN A 344 -8.29 -3.83 4.74
CA ASN A 344 -8.37 -2.46 5.26
C ASN A 344 -8.63 -2.44 6.77
N ARG A 345 -9.54 -3.31 7.25
CA ARG A 345 -9.87 -3.38 8.68
C ARG A 345 -8.72 -3.95 9.52
N ILE A 346 -8.05 -5.00 9.04
CA ILE A 346 -6.97 -5.68 9.78
C ILE A 346 -5.69 -4.84 9.77
N PHE A 347 -5.26 -4.35 8.61
CA PHE A 347 -3.95 -3.73 8.45
C PHE A 347 -3.97 -2.19 8.58
N LEU A 348 -5.07 -1.54 8.21
CA LEU A 348 -5.17 -0.08 8.20
C LEU A 348 -6.04 0.47 9.33
N ASN A 349 -6.72 -0.41 10.08
CA ASN A 349 -7.67 -0.05 11.15
C ASN A 349 -8.75 0.95 10.70
N ILE A 350 -9.20 0.84 9.46
CA ILE A 350 -10.24 1.69 8.89
C ILE A 350 -11.60 1.04 9.12
N ARG A 351 -12.55 1.81 9.64
CA ARG A 351 -13.96 1.39 9.82
C ARG A 351 -14.86 1.78 8.65
N HIS A 352 -14.38 2.65 7.76
CA HIS A 352 -15.13 3.13 6.61
C HIS A 352 -15.39 2.03 5.59
N THR A 353 -16.62 2.00 5.08
CA THR A 353 -17.15 0.85 4.33
C THR A 353 -16.72 0.84 2.86
N ASP A 354 -16.51 1.99 2.24
CA ASP A 354 -16.07 2.12 0.85
C ASP A 354 -15.04 3.24 0.69
N THR A 355 -13.76 2.87 0.83
CA THR A 355 -12.66 3.85 0.67
C THR A 355 -12.42 4.26 -0.78
N GLN A 356 -12.89 3.47 -1.76
CA GLN A 356 -12.61 3.65 -3.19
C GLN A 356 -13.77 4.25 -3.98
N GLY A 357 -14.78 4.82 -3.32
CA GLY A 357 -15.84 5.57 -3.99
C GLY A 357 -15.25 6.75 -4.77
N GLY A 358 -15.56 6.86 -6.07
CA GLY A 358 -14.98 7.87 -6.98
C GLY A 358 -15.49 9.30 -6.75
N LEU A 359 -16.41 9.51 -5.81
CA LEU A 359 -16.93 10.84 -5.43
C LEU A 359 -16.61 11.12 -3.97
N LYS A 360 -15.92 12.22 -3.70
CA LYS A 360 -15.68 12.72 -2.35
C LYS A 360 -15.75 14.24 -2.27
N GLY A 361 -16.20 14.72 -1.10
CA GLY A 361 -16.25 16.13 -0.77
C GLY A 361 -15.19 16.49 0.27
N LEU A 362 -14.58 17.67 0.12
CA LEU A 362 -13.42 18.09 0.90
C LEU A 362 -13.55 19.54 1.37
N SER A 363 -13.34 19.78 2.67
CA SER A 363 -13.06 21.11 3.21
C SER A 363 -11.61 21.55 2.91
N PRO A 364 -11.21 22.80 3.18
CA PRO A 364 -9.82 23.24 3.04
C PRO A 364 -8.83 22.38 3.85
N ARG A 365 -9.21 21.96 5.06
CA ARG A 365 -8.39 21.08 5.91
C ARG A 365 -8.23 19.69 5.30
N ALA A 366 -9.30 19.15 4.74
CA ALA A 366 -9.26 17.85 4.08
C ALA A 366 -8.44 17.89 2.78
N ARG A 367 -8.47 19.01 2.03
CA ARG A 367 -7.59 19.21 0.86
C ARG A 367 -6.12 19.14 1.21
N ALA A 368 -5.70 19.78 2.30
CA ALA A 368 -4.31 19.71 2.78
C ALA A 368 -3.89 18.26 3.07
N VAL A 369 -4.80 17.42 3.60
CA VAL A 369 -4.54 15.99 3.82
C VAL A 369 -4.47 15.22 2.49
N MET A 370 -5.36 15.52 1.51
CA MET A 370 -5.32 14.90 0.19
C MET A 370 -4.01 15.20 -0.54
N LEU A 371 -3.50 16.40 -0.46
CA LEU A 371 -2.22 16.79 -1.07
C LEU A 371 -1.01 16.06 -0.47
N ARG A 372 -1.14 15.49 0.72
CA ARG A 372 -0.11 14.66 1.39
C ARG A 372 -0.11 13.20 0.91
N THR A 373 -1.08 12.76 0.12
CA THR A 373 -1.10 11.41 -0.46
C THR A 373 0.01 11.25 -1.49
N ARG A 374 0.57 10.05 -1.60
CA ARG A 374 1.70 9.75 -2.50
C ARG A 374 1.38 8.72 -3.55
N ILE A 375 0.35 7.90 -3.30
CA ILE A 375 -0.08 6.90 -4.29
C ILE A 375 -0.76 7.63 -5.44
N SER A 376 -0.35 7.28 -6.65
CA SER A 376 -0.88 7.87 -7.87
C SER A 376 -1.89 6.99 -8.59
N ASP A 377 -1.93 5.69 -8.27
CA ASP A 377 -2.89 4.71 -8.81
C ASP A 377 -4.22 4.72 -8.03
N PHE A 378 -5.07 3.71 -8.20
CA PHE A 378 -6.42 3.67 -7.62
C PHE A 378 -6.48 3.67 -6.08
N LEU A 379 -5.45 3.15 -5.38
CA LEU A 379 -5.41 3.15 -3.91
C LEU A 379 -5.07 4.51 -3.28
N PHE A 380 -4.88 5.58 -4.06
CA PHE A 380 -4.74 6.94 -3.50
C PHE A 380 -5.95 7.31 -2.62
N ASP A 381 -7.14 6.88 -3.01
CA ASP A 381 -8.38 7.07 -2.25
C ASP A 381 -8.32 6.40 -0.86
N THR A 382 -7.80 5.19 -0.81
CA THR A 382 -7.61 4.47 0.47
C THR A 382 -6.55 5.15 1.31
N GLU A 383 -5.42 5.57 0.73
CA GLU A 383 -4.38 6.34 1.43
C GLU A 383 -4.95 7.62 2.04
N PHE A 384 -5.74 8.37 1.26
CA PHE A 384 -6.39 9.58 1.73
C PHE A 384 -7.31 9.32 2.92
N VAL A 385 -8.19 8.32 2.83
CA VAL A 385 -9.14 8.00 3.92
C VAL A 385 -8.39 7.57 5.19
N VAL A 386 -7.27 6.82 5.06
CA VAL A 386 -6.42 6.46 6.20
C VAL A 386 -5.82 7.70 6.86
N LEU A 387 -5.25 8.60 6.07
CA LEU A 387 -4.65 9.84 6.58
C LEU A 387 -5.71 10.73 7.25
N ALA A 388 -6.86 10.88 6.62
CA ALA A 388 -7.97 11.66 7.17
C ALA A 388 -8.52 11.07 8.47
N ALA A 389 -8.72 9.74 8.53
CA ALA A 389 -9.22 9.06 9.74
C ALA A 389 -8.25 9.14 10.94
N ARG A 390 -6.97 9.38 10.70
CA ARG A 390 -5.96 9.59 11.75
C ARG A 390 -5.90 11.02 12.26
N ASP A 391 -6.34 11.99 11.47
CA ASP A 391 -6.46 13.37 11.92
C ASP A 391 -7.80 13.57 12.66
N LYS A 392 -7.73 13.49 13.99
CA LYS A 392 -8.91 13.60 14.87
C LYS A 392 -9.64 14.96 14.78
N ARG A 393 -9.05 15.94 14.09
CA ARG A 393 -9.66 17.26 13.88
C ARG A 393 -10.63 17.25 12.69
N LEU A 394 -10.58 16.21 11.83
CA LEU A 394 -11.45 16.10 10.67
C LEU A 394 -12.73 15.34 11.00
N ARG A 395 -13.86 15.94 10.61
CA ARG A 395 -15.17 15.28 10.63
C ARG A 395 -15.38 14.55 9.31
N ILE A 396 -15.53 13.21 9.39
CA ILE A 396 -15.72 12.34 8.23
C ILE A 396 -17.14 11.78 8.26
N GLU A 397 -17.87 11.90 7.17
CA GLU A 397 -19.20 11.33 6.99
C GLU A 397 -19.26 10.45 5.74
N GLU A 398 -20.04 9.39 5.82
CA GLU A 398 -20.37 8.52 4.68
C GLU A 398 -21.79 8.84 4.19
N VAL A 399 -21.93 8.98 2.87
CA VAL A 399 -23.21 9.22 2.21
C VAL A 399 -23.49 8.10 1.22
N GLU A 400 -24.65 7.46 1.35
CA GLU A 400 -25.07 6.42 0.43
C GLU A 400 -25.45 7.03 -0.92
N THR A 401 -24.82 6.57 -2.00
CA THR A 401 -24.96 7.15 -3.33
C THR A 401 -25.40 6.13 -4.35
N MET A 402 -26.12 6.60 -5.37
CA MET A 402 -26.56 5.81 -6.51
C MET A 402 -25.79 6.20 -7.77
N LEU A 403 -25.45 5.19 -8.56
CA LEU A 403 -24.90 5.40 -9.89
C LEU A 403 -26.03 5.57 -10.91
N ARG A 404 -25.74 6.32 -11.97
CA ARG A 404 -26.64 6.43 -13.13
C ARG A 404 -26.81 5.06 -13.79
N ASP A 405 -27.94 4.84 -14.45
CA ASP A 405 -28.16 3.62 -15.21
C ASP A 405 -27.23 3.54 -16.43
N GLY A 406 -26.85 2.31 -16.81
CA GLY A 406 -26.04 2.06 -18.00
C GLY A 406 -24.52 2.16 -17.80
N ILE A 407 -24.02 2.45 -16.58
CA ILE A 407 -22.59 2.52 -16.33
C ILE A 407 -21.98 1.11 -16.32
N VAL A 408 -21.05 0.87 -17.25
CA VAL A 408 -20.27 -0.38 -17.36
C VAL A 408 -18.92 -0.19 -16.71
N MET A 409 -18.65 -0.95 -15.67
CA MET A 409 -17.35 -0.93 -15.00
C MET A 409 -16.31 -1.74 -15.76
N SER A 410 -15.16 -1.13 -16.03
CA SER A 410 -14.02 -1.78 -16.67
C SER A 410 -13.49 -2.95 -15.86
N ALA A 411 -13.08 -4.03 -16.52
CA ALA A 411 -12.41 -5.15 -15.87
C ALA A 411 -11.00 -4.76 -15.44
N MET A 412 -10.62 -5.10 -14.21
CA MET A 412 -9.27 -4.90 -13.72
C MET A 412 -8.34 -5.97 -14.30
N SER A 413 -7.23 -5.56 -14.93
CA SER A 413 -6.23 -6.51 -15.39
C SER A 413 -5.42 -7.07 -14.21
N PRO A 414 -4.87 -8.32 -14.31
CA PRO A 414 -4.02 -8.89 -13.26
C PRO A 414 -2.80 -8.03 -12.91
N ARG A 415 -2.26 -7.29 -13.88
CA ARG A 415 -1.13 -6.37 -13.67
C ARG A 415 -1.53 -5.19 -12.77
N VAL A 416 -2.72 -4.64 -12.96
CA VAL A 416 -3.27 -3.58 -12.11
C VAL A 416 -3.49 -4.12 -10.70
N LEU A 417 -4.08 -5.31 -10.56
CA LEU A 417 -4.31 -5.93 -9.25
C LEU A 417 -3.01 -6.12 -8.46
N PHE A 418 -1.95 -6.62 -9.10
CA PHE A 418 -0.64 -6.79 -8.46
C PHE A 418 -0.02 -5.45 -8.03
N ARG A 419 -0.16 -4.41 -8.87
CA ARG A 419 0.29 -3.05 -8.56
C ARG A 419 -0.46 -2.47 -7.35
N GLU A 420 -1.79 -2.65 -7.31
CA GLU A 420 -2.60 -2.19 -6.20
C GLU A 420 -2.29 -2.96 -4.89
N LEU A 421 -2.04 -4.26 -4.97
CA LEU A 421 -1.60 -5.03 -3.82
C LEU A 421 -0.27 -4.49 -3.25
N ARG A 422 0.69 -4.16 -4.12
CA ARG A 422 1.95 -3.51 -3.73
C ARG A 422 1.68 -2.14 -3.08
N ASN A 423 0.79 -1.35 -3.65
CA ASN A 423 0.41 -0.05 -3.10
C ASN A 423 -0.28 -0.19 -1.74
N PHE A 424 -1.13 -1.22 -1.57
CA PHE A 424 -1.76 -1.56 -0.29
C PHE A 424 -0.71 -1.81 0.80
N PHE A 425 0.28 -2.65 0.53
CA PHE A 425 1.38 -2.88 1.47
C PHE A 425 2.20 -1.62 1.74
N ARG A 426 2.39 -0.75 0.75
CA ARG A 426 3.02 0.56 0.97
C ARG A 426 2.24 1.42 1.96
N ILE A 427 0.90 1.46 1.86
CA ILE A 427 0.05 2.17 2.82
C ILE A 427 0.19 1.53 4.20
N ALA A 428 0.02 0.20 4.30
CA ALA A 428 0.05 -0.53 5.57
C ALA A 428 1.40 -0.42 6.29
N ILE A 429 2.50 -0.37 5.54
CA ILE A 429 3.85 -0.25 6.08
C ILE A 429 4.20 1.18 6.45
N ARG A 430 3.71 2.17 5.68
CA ARG A 430 4.02 3.58 5.87
C ARG A 430 3.16 4.23 6.96
N LEU A 431 1.91 3.86 7.04
CA LEU A 431 0.93 4.40 7.95
C LEU A 431 0.62 3.46 9.09
#